data_99c55bf73078578f01c48624f4f72fa2
#
_entry.id   99c55bf73078578f01c48624f4f72fa2
#
_cell.length_a   1.000
_cell.length_b   1.000
_cell.length_c   1.000
_cell.angle_alpha   90.00
_cell.angle_beta   90.00
_cell.angle_gamma   90.00
#
_symmetry.space_group_name_H-M   'P 1'
#
loop_
_entity.id
_entity.type
_entity.pdbx_description
1 polymer ?
#
loop_
_entity_poly.entity_id
_entity_poly.type
_entity_poly.pdbx_seq_one_letter_code
_entity_poly.pdbx_strand_id
1 'polypeptide(L)'
;MHEESFGTRALVVRTALVALALLCAGWLAVSLRNERLQVAGIRLLAEKPPQVDAALDDFRRASQLSASQQPELFEASVYFLKGQRPRAISMLRGLLAREPDNRTGWLLLGNWLQASGDPGAARAYARARELNGSPVRP
;
A
#
# COMPACT_ATOMS: atom_id res chain seq x y z
N MET A 1 -31.65 37.50 28.02
CA MET A 1 -30.27 36.96 28.07
C MET A 1 -30.17 35.50 27.63
N HIS A 2 -31.18 34.86 27.01
CA HIS A 2 -31.12 33.46 26.53
C HIS A 2 -31.00 33.27 25.00
N GLU A 3 -31.24 34.30 24.20
CA GLU A 3 -31.26 34.19 22.72
C GLU A 3 -29.85 34.26 22.09
N GLU A 4 -28.89 34.96 22.69
CA GLU A 4 -27.53 35.07 22.13
C GLU A 4 -26.71 33.75 22.17
N SER A 5 -27.05 32.84 23.11
CA SER A 5 -26.34 31.56 23.21
C SER A 5 -26.74 30.55 22.14
N PHE A 6 -27.92 30.65 21.57
CA PHE A 6 -28.37 29.75 20.49
C PHE A 6 -27.74 30.08 19.14
N GLY A 7 -27.56 31.36 18.83
CA GLY A 7 -26.89 31.80 17.59
C GLY A 7 -25.43 31.37 17.51
N THR A 8 -24.69 31.53 18.62
CA THR A 8 -23.27 31.17 18.70
C THR A 8 -23.05 29.65 18.59
N ARG A 9 -23.89 28.84 19.24
CA ARG A 9 -23.84 27.39 19.15
C ARG A 9 -24.14 26.88 17.73
N ALA A 10 -25.12 27.44 17.07
CA ALA A 10 -25.48 27.11 15.70
C ALA A 10 -24.34 27.48 14.72
N LEU A 11 -23.66 28.61 14.93
CA LEU A 11 -22.53 29.04 14.12
C LEU A 11 -21.33 28.08 14.30
N VAL A 12 -21.01 27.72 15.56
CA VAL A 12 -19.94 26.78 15.87
C VAL A 12 -20.18 25.40 15.25
N VAL A 13 -21.41 24.89 15.32
CA VAL A 13 -21.78 23.62 14.71
C VAL A 13 -21.65 23.69 13.19
N ARG A 14 -22.08 24.75 12.56
CA ARG A 14 -21.99 24.93 11.09
C ARG A 14 -20.51 25.01 10.64
N THR A 15 -19.68 25.77 11.35
CA THR A 15 -18.24 25.86 11.02
C THR A 15 -17.53 24.53 11.22
N ALA A 16 -17.85 23.77 12.28
CA ALA A 16 -17.29 22.44 12.51
C ALA A 16 -17.70 21.45 11.42
N LEU A 17 -18.96 21.47 10.96
CA LEU A 17 -19.42 20.61 9.87
C LEU A 17 -18.75 20.94 8.54
N VAL A 18 -18.57 22.23 8.23
CA VAL A 18 -17.86 22.65 7.02
C VAL A 18 -16.39 22.22 7.07
N ALA A 19 -15.72 22.40 8.21
CA ALA A 19 -14.33 21.95 8.39
C ALA A 19 -14.22 20.43 8.23
N LEU A 20 -15.11 19.65 8.81
CA LEU A 20 -15.15 18.19 8.65
C LEU A 20 -15.39 17.78 7.20
N ALA A 21 -16.31 18.43 6.50
CA ALA A 21 -16.59 18.16 5.09
C ALA A 21 -15.37 18.43 4.21
N LEU A 22 -14.62 19.52 4.46
CA LEU A 22 -13.39 19.84 3.74
C LEU A 22 -12.28 18.81 4.02
N LEU A 23 -12.15 18.35 5.27
CA LEU A 23 -11.20 17.28 5.61
C LEU A 23 -11.54 15.97 4.91
N CYS A 24 -12.81 15.59 4.89
CA CYS A 24 -13.27 14.39 4.19
C CYS A 24 -13.05 14.50 2.68
N ALA A 25 -13.33 15.66 2.07
CA ALA A 25 -13.11 15.90 0.65
C ALA A 25 -11.61 15.84 0.30
N GLY A 26 -10.76 16.44 1.12
CA GLY A 26 -9.29 16.36 0.98
C GLY A 26 -8.78 14.94 1.07
N TRP A 27 -9.22 14.18 2.08
CA TRP A 27 -8.87 12.78 2.23
C TRP A 27 -9.31 11.93 1.04
N LEU A 28 -10.54 12.12 0.56
CA LEU A 28 -11.07 11.41 -0.61
C LEU A 28 -10.28 11.72 -1.87
N ALA A 29 -9.91 12.99 -2.10
CA ALA A 29 -9.10 13.39 -3.23
C ALA A 29 -7.71 12.72 -3.25
N VAL A 30 -7.06 12.60 -2.08
CA VAL A 30 -5.78 11.91 -1.93
C VAL A 30 -5.95 10.41 -2.19
N SER A 31 -6.99 9.78 -1.65
CA SER A 31 -7.27 8.35 -1.84
C SER A 31 -7.50 8.02 -3.32
N LEU A 32 -8.34 8.79 -4.01
CA LEU A 32 -8.60 8.60 -5.45
C LEU A 32 -7.35 8.81 -6.31
N ARG A 33 -6.51 9.76 -5.95
CA ARG A 33 -5.24 10.00 -6.67
C ARG A 33 -4.30 8.82 -6.51
N ASN A 34 -4.21 8.24 -5.32
CA ASN A 34 -3.39 7.08 -5.03
C ASN A 34 -3.81 5.85 -5.84
N GLU A 35 -5.11 5.54 -5.88
CA GLU A 35 -5.64 4.43 -6.69
C GLU A 35 -5.34 4.59 -8.18
N ARG A 36 -5.50 5.80 -8.71
CA ARG A 36 -5.20 6.09 -10.12
C ARG A 36 -3.73 5.84 -10.46
N LEU A 37 -2.79 6.22 -9.59
CA LEU A 37 -1.36 5.98 -9.80
C LEU A 37 -1.03 4.48 -9.77
N GLN A 38 -1.64 3.70 -8.88
CA GLN A 38 -1.45 2.26 -8.83
C GLN A 38 -1.96 1.57 -10.11
N VAL A 39 -3.16 1.93 -10.55
CA VAL A 39 -3.75 1.39 -11.78
C VAL A 39 -2.93 1.77 -13.01
N ALA A 40 -2.43 3.00 -13.08
CA ALA A 40 -1.55 3.45 -14.16
C ALA A 40 -0.26 2.64 -14.21
N GLY A 41 0.40 2.41 -13.06
CA GLY A 41 1.60 1.59 -12.96
C GLY A 41 1.38 0.14 -13.42
N ILE A 42 0.27 -0.48 -13.02
CA ILE A 42 -0.08 -1.84 -13.46
C ILE A 42 -0.31 -1.87 -14.99
N ARG A 43 -0.99 -0.87 -15.53
CA ARG A 43 -1.25 -0.78 -16.97
C ARG A 43 0.04 -0.67 -17.77
N LEU A 44 1.00 0.15 -17.33
CA LEU A 44 2.31 0.30 -17.97
C LEU A 44 3.11 -1.02 -17.99
N LEU A 45 2.95 -1.88 -16.99
CA LEU A 45 3.56 -3.21 -16.97
C LEU A 45 2.89 -4.19 -17.92
N ALA A 46 1.61 -3.97 -18.25
CA ALA A 46 0.86 -4.83 -19.19
C ALA A 46 1.11 -4.45 -20.66
N GLU A 47 1.71 -3.30 -20.96
CA GLU A 47 2.07 -2.90 -22.31
C GLU A 47 3.21 -3.76 -22.88
N LYS A 48 3.26 -3.88 -24.20
CA LYS A 48 4.33 -4.63 -24.91
C LYS A 48 5.08 -3.70 -25.87
N PRO A 49 6.33 -3.30 -25.59
CA PRO A 49 7.16 -3.70 -24.43
C PRO A 49 6.72 -3.02 -23.12
N PRO A 50 6.92 -3.67 -21.97
CA PRO A 50 6.49 -3.12 -20.69
C PRO A 50 7.30 -1.87 -20.33
N GLN A 51 6.61 -0.81 -19.91
CA GLN A 51 7.22 0.46 -19.51
C GLN A 51 7.59 0.42 -18.02
N VAL A 52 8.61 -0.37 -17.68
CA VAL A 52 8.97 -0.72 -16.31
C VAL A 52 9.41 0.49 -15.48
N ASP A 53 10.14 1.43 -16.08
CA ASP A 53 10.64 2.62 -15.38
C ASP A 53 9.50 3.60 -15.07
N ALA A 54 8.59 3.82 -16.01
CA ALA A 54 7.40 4.66 -15.78
C ALA A 54 6.48 4.06 -14.71
N ALA A 55 6.27 2.73 -14.74
CA ALA A 55 5.51 2.03 -13.72
C ALA A 55 6.14 2.18 -12.33
N LEU A 56 7.48 2.09 -12.24
CA LEU A 56 8.21 2.27 -10.99
C LEU A 56 8.02 3.68 -10.41
N ASP A 57 8.05 4.71 -11.24
CA ASP A 57 7.83 6.08 -10.80
C ASP A 57 6.40 6.31 -10.29
N ASP A 58 5.40 5.70 -10.93
CA ASP A 58 4.01 5.77 -10.48
C ASP A 58 3.82 5.04 -9.15
N PHE A 59 4.42 3.87 -8.95
CA PHE A 59 4.35 3.14 -7.67
C PHE A 59 5.07 3.89 -6.55
N ARG A 60 6.21 4.53 -6.81
CA ARG A 60 6.91 5.38 -5.83
C ARG A 60 6.07 6.59 -5.41
N ARG A 61 5.42 7.25 -6.36
CA ARG A 61 4.51 8.37 -6.05
C ARG A 61 3.31 7.89 -5.22
N ALA A 62 2.78 6.71 -5.55
CA ALA A 62 1.69 6.11 -4.79
C ALA A 62 2.11 5.77 -3.35
N SER A 63 3.31 5.21 -3.13
CA SER A 63 3.80 4.86 -1.80
C SER A 63 4.01 6.07 -0.88
N GLN A 64 4.35 7.24 -1.44
CA GLN A 64 4.49 8.49 -0.68
C GLN A 64 3.15 9.08 -0.23
N LEU A 65 2.06 8.73 -0.91
CA LEU A 65 0.72 9.31 -0.68
C LEU A 65 -0.20 8.37 0.10
N SER A 66 0.19 7.13 0.32
CA SER A 66 -0.67 6.09 0.90
C SER A 66 -0.10 5.55 2.20
N ALA A 67 -0.98 5.39 3.18
CA ALA A 67 -0.70 4.56 4.36
C ALA A 67 -0.76 3.05 4.04
N SER A 68 -1.28 2.66 2.88
CA SER A 68 -1.31 1.28 2.39
C SER A 68 0.06 0.86 1.88
N GLN A 69 0.48 -0.36 2.19
CA GLN A 69 1.79 -0.91 1.76
C GLN A 69 1.71 -1.67 0.42
N GLN A 70 0.56 -1.69 -0.23
CA GLN A 70 0.42 -2.28 -1.56
C GLN A 70 1.35 -1.66 -2.61
N PRO A 71 1.57 -0.33 -2.65
CA PRO A 71 2.53 0.28 -3.57
C PRO A 71 3.96 -0.23 -3.37
N GLU A 72 4.38 -0.48 -2.12
CA GLU A 72 5.72 -1.05 -1.85
C GLU A 72 5.87 -2.48 -2.37
N LEU A 73 4.82 -3.30 -2.30
CA LEU A 73 4.80 -4.64 -2.88
C LEU A 73 4.97 -4.58 -4.40
N PHE A 74 4.27 -3.66 -5.07
CA PHE A 74 4.40 -3.44 -6.51
C PHE A 74 5.80 -2.93 -6.87
N GLU A 75 6.32 -1.96 -6.13
CA GLU A 75 7.67 -1.45 -6.35
C GLU A 75 8.72 -2.56 -6.21
N ALA A 76 8.65 -3.37 -5.17
CA ALA A 76 9.53 -4.51 -4.98
C ALA A 76 9.40 -5.52 -6.14
N SER A 77 8.17 -5.76 -6.64
CA SER A 77 7.95 -6.65 -7.80
C SER A 77 8.59 -6.12 -9.07
N VAL A 78 8.55 -4.80 -9.29
CA VAL A 78 9.24 -4.17 -10.42
C VAL A 78 10.74 -4.36 -10.34
N TYR A 79 11.35 -4.19 -9.14
CA TYR A 79 12.78 -4.47 -8.98
C TYR A 79 13.14 -5.94 -9.23
N PHE A 80 12.27 -6.86 -8.83
CA PHE A 80 12.46 -8.28 -9.10
C PHE A 80 12.46 -8.56 -10.61
N LEU A 81 11.49 -8.00 -11.35
CA LEU A 81 11.39 -8.11 -12.81
C LEU A 81 12.59 -7.50 -13.53
N LYS A 82 13.16 -6.42 -13.01
CA LYS A 82 14.41 -5.80 -13.52
C LYS A 82 15.68 -6.62 -13.19
N GLY A 83 15.55 -7.80 -12.58
CA GLY A 83 16.68 -8.62 -12.17
C GLY A 83 17.40 -8.14 -10.91
N GLN A 84 16.94 -7.07 -10.25
CA GLN A 84 17.49 -6.54 -9.01
C GLN A 84 16.97 -7.33 -7.79
N ARG A 85 17.09 -8.66 -7.85
CA ARG A 85 16.53 -9.59 -6.86
C ARG A 85 16.93 -9.31 -5.41
N PRO A 86 18.21 -9.03 -5.09
CA PRO A 86 18.59 -8.74 -3.71
C PRO A 86 17.86 -7.52 -3.14
N ARG A 87 17.70 -6.47 -3.95
CA ARG A 87 16.98 -5.25 -3.58
C ARG A 87 15.48 -5.53 -3.35
N ALA A 88 14.86 -6.23 -4.27
CA ALA A 88 13.45 -6.61 -4.17
C ALA A 88 13.17 -7.43 -2.89
N ILE A 89 14.01 -8.43 -2.60
CA ILE A 89 13.90 -9.27 -1.40
C ILE A 89 14.12 -8.44 -0.13
N SER A 90 15.08 -7.51 -0.13
CA SER A 90 15.32 -6.62 1.01
C SER A 90 14.11 -5.72 1.30
N MET A 91 13.53 -5.12 0.27
CA MET A 91 12.32 -4.29 0.40
C MET A 91 11.15 -5.10 0.97
N LEU A 92 10.92 -6.30 0.44
CA LEU A 92 9.84 -7.17 0.90
C LEU A 92 10.05 -7.64 2.34
N ARG A 93 11.28 -7.93 2.76
CA ARG A 93 11.61 -8.24 4.16
C ARG A 93 11.35 -7.05 5.08
N GLY A 94 11.69 -5.83 4.66
CA GLY A 94 11.39 -4.59 5.38
C GLY A 94 9.88 -4.37 5.57
N LEU A 95 9.09 -4.62 4.53
CA LEU A 95 7.65 -4.58 4.60
C LEU A 95 7.11 -5.61 5.61
N LEU A 96 7.55 -6.86 5.52
CA LEU A 96 7.11 -7.95 6.41
C LEU A 96 7.56 -7.79 7.86
N ALA A 97 8.61 -7.01 8.13
CA ALA A 97 8.98 -6.62 9.49
C ALA A 97 7.96 -5.65 10.11
N ARG A 98 7.33 -4.81 9.30
CA ARG A 98 6.25 -3.89 9.74
C ARG A 98 4.87 -4.55 9.72
N GLU A 99 4.66 -5.47 8.79
CA GLU A 99 3.41 -6.22 8.62
C GLU A 99 3.65 -7.73 8.70
N PRO A 100 3.92 -8.28 9.88
CA PRO A 100 4.24 -9.71 10.04
C PRO A 100 3.07 -10.64 9.68
N ASP A 101 1.86 -10.11 9.61
CA ASP A 101 0.64 -10.86 9.27
C ASP A 101 0.24 -10.72 7.78
N ASN A 102 1.07 -10.06 6.97
CA ASN A 102 0.84 -9.92 5.53
C ASN A 102 1.14 -11.24 4.80
N ARG A 103 0.12 -12.11 4.72
CA ARG A 103 0.21 -13.43 4.09
C ARG A 103 0.68 -13.35 2.63
N THR A 104 0.16 -12.37 1.88
CA THR A 104 0.54 -12.19 0.46
C THR A 104 2.02 -11.87 0.32
N GLY A 105 2.54 -11.01 1.19
CA GLY A 105 3.96 -10.70 1.24
C GLY A 105 4.82 -11.92 1.55
N TRP A 106 4.40 -12.79 2.50
CA TRP A 106 5.13 -14.03 2.80
C TRP A 106 5.11 -15.02 1.65
N LEU A 107 4.00 -15.17 0.93
CA LEU A 107 3.93 -16.00 -0.28
C LEU A 107 4.87 -15.48 -1.37
N LEU A 108 4.86 -14.17 -1.59
CA LEU A 108 5.72 -13.52 -2.58
C LEU A 108 7.19 -13.70 -2.24
N LEU A 109 7.57 -13.52 -0.97
CA LEU A 109 8.92 -13.76 -0.49
C LEU A 109 9.36 -15.21 -0.72
N GLY A 110 8.49 -16.18 -0.42
CA GLY A 110 8.75 -17.60 -0.67
C GLY A 110 9.05 -17.88 -2.13
N ASN A 111 8.22 -17.34 -3.05
CA ASN A 111 8.40 -17.48 -4.50
C ASN A 111 9.74 -16.90 -4.97
N TRP A 112 10.11 -15.71 -4.48
CA TRP A 112 11.34 -15.05 -4.91
C TRP A 112 12.59 -15.72 -4.36
N LEU A 113 12.56 -16.19 -3.11
CA LEU A 113 13.64 -16.96 -2.51
C LEU A 113 13.83 -18.30 -3.24
N GLN A 114 12.73 -18.98 -3.57
CA GLN A 114 12.76 -20.22 -4.35
C GLN A 114 13.37 -20.01 -5.74
N ALA A 115 12.95 -18.96 -6.44
CA ALA A 115 13.51 -18.59 -7.75
C ALA A 115 14.99 -18.21 -7.70
N SER A 116 15.50 -17.87 -6.51
CA SER A 116 16.91 -17.54 -6.25
C SER A 116 17.70 -18.71 -5.66
N GLY A 117 17.07 -19.88 -5.44
CA GLY A 117 17.71 -21.03 -4.79
C GLY A 117 17.99 -20.83 -3.29
N ASP A 118 17.36 -19.85 -2.63
CA ASP A 118 17.58 -19.54 -1.23
C ASP A 118 16.78 -20.54 -0.35
N PRO A 119 17.43 -21.25 0.60
CA PRO A 119 16.77 -22.20 1.49
C PRO A 119 15.74 -21.55 2.43
N GLY A 120 15.76 -20.22 2.57
CA GLY A 120 14.76 -19.45 3.32
C GLY A 120 13.34 -19.52 2.76
N ALA A 121 13.16 -19.98 1.51
CA ALA A 121 11.85 -20.13 0.86
C ALA A 121 10.89 -20.99 1.68
N ALA A 122 11.36 -22.11 2.21
CA ALA A 122 10.52 -23.02 3.02
C ALA A 122 9.94 -22.33 4.27
N ARG A 123 10.73 -21.48 4.94
CA ARG A 123 10.28 -20.71 6.11
C ARG A 123 9.24 -19.66 5.74
N ALA A 124 9.43 -18.96 4.63
CA ALA A 124 8.47 -17.98 4.15
C ALA A 124 7.11 -18.62 3.82
N TYR A 125 7.11 -19.77 3.14
CA TYR A 125 5.88 -20.53 2.87
C TYR A 125 5.22 -21.09 4.14
N ALA A 126 6.03 -21.54 5.12
CA ALA A 126 5.49 -22.00 6.40
C ALA A 126 4.74 -20.86 7.11
N ARG A 127 5.34 -19.67 7.17
CA ARG A 127 4.68 -18.49 7.75
C ARG A 127 3.40 -18.10 7.02
N ALA A 128 3.40 -18.13 5.71
CA ALA A 128 2.19 -17.86 4.92
C ALA A 128 1.07 -18.87 5.19
N ARG A 129 1.39 -20.14 5.46
CA ARG A 129 0.42 -21.18 5.81
C ARG A 129 -0.14 -21.00 7.22
N GLU A 130 0.69 -20.64 8.18
CA GLU A 130 0.26 -20.32 9.56
C GLU A 130 -0.79 -19.20 9.54
N LEU A 131 -0.56 -18.15 8.74
CA LEU A 131 -1.48 -17.01 8.61
C LEU A 131 -2.79 -17.36 7.91
N ASN A 132 -2.85 -18.45 7.15
CA ASN A 132 -4.08 -18.90 6.50
C ASN A 132 -5.07 -19.56 7.49
N GLY A 133 -4.58 -20.09 8.61
CA GLY A 133 -5.38 -20.71 9.68
C GLY A 133 -5.72 -19.75 10.83
N SER A 134 -5.17 -18.56 10.84
CA SER A 134 -5.40 -17.58 11.91
C SER A 134 -6.67 -16.77 11.62
N PRO A 135 -7.61 -16.62 12.57
CA PRO A 135 -8.73 -15.70 12.42
C PRO A 135 -8.17 -14.28 12.24
N VAL A 136 -8.71 -13.55 11.26
CA VAL A 136 -8.40 -12.14 11.03
C VAL A 136 -8.67 -11.40 12.35
N ARG A 137 -7.63 -10.86 12.99
CA ARG A 137 -7.82 -9.96 14.13
C ARG A 137 -8.44 -8.67 13.63
N PRO A 138 -9.54 -8.22 14.27
CA PRO A 138 -10.22 -6.99 13.89
C PRO A 138 -9.35 -5.75 14.08
#